data_8ab7d74fca5b3d15560a8c01a20dbbb4
#
_entry.id   8ab7d74fca5b3d15560a8c01a20dbbb4
#
_cell.length_a   1.000
_cell.length_b   1.000
_cell.length_c   1.000
_cell.angle_alpha   90.00
_cell.angle_beta   90.00
_cell.angle_gamma   90.00
#
_symmetry.space_group_name_H-M   'P 1'
#
loop_
_entity.id
_entity.type
_entity.pdbx_description
1 polymer ?
#
loop_
_entity_poly.entity_id
_entity_poly.type
_entity_poly.pdbx_seq_one_letter_code
_entity_poly.pdbx_strand_id
1 'polypeptide(L)'
;MEVNLPWIEYFLKNIQSEYAKNPPEIKLDKITKEDRLYIHEILNNPVGFDAEKLIKDSLTLPLKKYVSDNHSLISYADSIEDLEIWFRILRCLTSEKATRIVYFGNLTKRVPPLPGQPIEPVHINGGYTNHCDLRTIVIYRKEDALRVLIHELLHGLCTDPEVDLPHIEADTEAWAEIIYVGFKARGVKNVWTTLMKKQIQYSLEQAEYVHKYHQVSSAMDYGWRYISGRLEVWHSLGLSPHSTKMSKTRKYRSLRLTDPTL
;
A
#
# COMPACT_ATOMS: atom_id res chain seq x y z
N MET A 1 -8.55 15.21 18.06
CA MET A 1 -9.49 14.29 17.42
C MET A 1 -9.84 13.23 18.46
N GLU A 2 -11.00 13.33 19.08
CA GLU A 2 -11.60 12.18 19.77
C GLU A 2 -12.28 11.36 18.67
N VAL A 3 -11.66 10.24 18.30
CA VAL A 3 -12.20 9.35 17.28
C VAL A 3 -13.17 8.40 17.98
N ASN A 4 -14.42 8.84 18.08
CA ASN A 4 -15.51 7.97 18.55
C ASN A 4 -16.30 7.46 17.32
N LEU A 5 -15.62 6.63 16.49
CA LEU A 5 -16.20 6.03 15.32
C LEU A 5 -16.34 4.52 15.57
N PRO A 6 -17.56 4.01 15.74
CA PRO A 6 -17.79 2.59 16.07
C PRO A 6 -17.15 1.59 15.10
N TRP A 7 -17.08 1.93 13.81
CA TRP A 7 -16.46 1.08 12.80
C TRP A 7 -14.96 0.90 13.01
N ILE A 8 -14.25 1.94 13.52
CA ILE A 8 -12.83 1.86 13.84
C ILE A 8 -12.60 0.86 14.98
N GLU A 9 -13.44 0.88 16.00
CA GLU A 9 -13.30 -0.05 17.13
C GLU A 9 -13.47 -1.50 16.69
N TYR A 10 -14.46 -1.77 15.84
CA TYR A 10 -14.67 -3.11 15.28
C TYR A 10 -13.45 -3.56 14.45
N PHE A 11 -12.97 -2.69 13.57
CA PHE A 11 -11.81 -2.95 12.74
C PHE A 11 -10.55 -3.22 13.58
N LEU A 12 -10.25 -2.38 14.57
CA LEU A 12 -9.09 -2.54 15.43
C LEU A 12 -9.17 -3.80 16.30
N LYS A 13 -10.37 -4.20 16.73
CA LYS A 13 -10.58 -5.48 17.44
C LYS A 13 -10.22 -6.68 16.57
N ASN A 14 -10.54 -6.65 15.28
CA ASN A 14 -10.17 -7.73 14.36
C ASN A 14 -8.66 -7.86 14.25
N ILE A 15 -7.94 -6.75 14.14
CA ILE A 15 -6.46 -6.76 14.13
C ILE A 15 -5.92 -7.23 15.48
N GLN A 16 -6.47 -6.78 16.61
CA GLN A 16 -6.08 -7.28 17.95
C GLN A 16 -6.25 -8.79 18.06
N SER A 17 -7.40 -9.29 17.58
CA SER A 17 -7.68 -10.74 17.56
C SER A 17 -6.66 -11.49 16.71
N GLU A 18 -6.22 -10.90 15.59
CA GLU A 18 -5.17 -11.49 14.76
C GLU A 18 -3.82 -11.53 15.49
N TYR A 19 -3.45 -10.49 16.21
CA TYR A 19 -2.22 -10.48 17.02
C TYR A 19 -2.29 -11.35 18.28
N ALA A 20 -3.48 -11.69 18.77
CA ALA A 20 -3.68 -12.64 19.85
C ALA A 20 -3.49 -14.11 19.42
N LYS A 21 -3.58 -14.39 18.11
CA LYS A 21 -3.28 -15.71 17.56
C LYS A 21 -1.77 -15.94 17.54
N ASN A 22 -1.37 -17.21 17.50
CA ASN A 22 0.01 -17.57 17.23
C ASN A 22 0.51 -16.90 15.94
N PRO A 23 1.80 -16.51 15.88
CA PRO A 23 2.41 -16.05 14.66
C PRO A 23 2.15 -17.02 13.50
N PRO A 24 2.01 -16.55 12.25
CA PRO A 24 1.91 -17.43 11.09
C PRO A 24 3.13 -18.36 11.01
N GLU A 25 2.90 -19.64 10.76
CA GLU A 25 4.00 -20.59 10.54
C GLU A 25 4.53 -20.41 9.11
N ILE A 26 5.56 -19.59 8.96
CA ILE A 26 6.15 -19.26 7.66
C ILE A 26 7.26 -20.23 7.32
N LYS A 27 7.15 -20.89 6.16
CA LYS A 27 8.14 -21.87 5.68
C LYS A 27 8.74 -21.39 4.35
N LEU A 28 10.04 -21.66 4.18
CA LEU A 28 10.66 -21.60 2.86
C LEU A 28 10.19 -22.81 2.05
N ASP A 29 9.79 -22.57 0.80
CA ASP A 29 9.33 -23.59 -0.12
C ASP A 29 10.10 -23.55 -1.45
N LYS A 30 10.01 -24.62 -2.22
CA LYS A 30 10.63 -24.72 -3.52
C LYS A 30 9.86 -23.90 -4.57
N ILE A 31 10.60 -23.21 -5.44
CA ILE A 31 10.03 -22.58 -6.62
C ILE A 31 9.58 -23.67 -7.61
N THR A 32 8.28 -23.76 -7.86
CA THR A 32 7.67 -24.74 -8.74
C THR A 32 7.79 -24.34 -10.23
N LYS A 33 7.43 -25.23 -11.13
CA LYS A 33 7.32 -24.92 -12.56
C LYS A 33 6.23 -23.88 -12.82
N GLU A 34 5.11 -23.96 -12.10
CA GLU A 34 4.00 -23.02 -12.19
C GLU A 34 4.41 -21.62 -11.71
N ASP A 35 5.18 -21.53 -10.62
CA ASP A 35 5.72 -20.26 -10.13
C ASP A 35 6.59 -19.59 -11.21
N ARG A 36 7.45 -20.37 -11.87
CA ARG A 36 8.32 -19.87 -12.96
C ARG A 36 7.54 -19.42 -14.19
N LEU A 37 6.49 -20.15 -14.56
CA LEU A 37 5.61 -19.76 -15.66
C LEU A 37 4.90 -18.45 -15.35
N TYR A 38 4.39 -18.30 -14.13
CA TYR A 38 3.74 -17.07 -13.70
C TYR A 38 4.71 -15.87 -13.68
N ILE A 39 5.91 -16.05 -13.15
CA ILE A 39 6.95 -15.01 -13.23
C ILE A 39 7.24 -14.63 -14.67
N HIS A 40 7.32 -15.62 -15.56
CA HIS A 40 7.55 -15.39 -17.00
C HIS A 40 6.40 -14.59 -17.63
N GLU A 41 5.16 -14.87 -17.25
CA GLU A 41 3.98 -14.08 -17.66
C GLU A 41 4.12 -12.61 -17.25
N ILE A 42 4.45 -12.35 -15.98
CA ILE A 42 4.68 -10.99 -15.46
C ILE A 42 5.76 -10.27 -16.27
N LEU A 43 6.85 -10.95 -16.60
CA LEU A 43 7.98 -10.38 -17.34
C LEU A 43 7.66 -10.06 -18.79
N ASN A 44 6.77 -10.82 -19.41
CA ASN A 44 6.39 -10.63 -20.82
C ASN A 44 5.19 -9.70 -21.02
N ASN A 45 4.39 -9.50 -19.97
CA ASN A 45 3.22 -8.63 -20.01
C ASN A 45 3.29 -7.59 -18.88
N PRO A 46 4.33 -6.75 -18.83
CA PRO A 46 4.45 -5.76 -17.76
C PRO A 46 3.32 -4.74 -17.86
N VAL A 47 2.68 -4.48 -16.74
CA VAL A 47 1.68 -3.42 -16.63
C VAL A 47 2.40 -2.08 -16.48
N GLY A 48 2.54 -1.35 -17.60
CA GLY A 48 3.20 -0.04 -17.67
C GLY A 48 4.74 -0.10 -17.79
N PHE A 49 5.31 0.87 -18.49
CA PHE A 49 6.76 0.98 -18.74
C PHE A 49 7.59 1.06 -17.45
N ASP A 50 7.02 1.63 -16.41
CA ASP A 50 7.70 1.89 -15.14
C ASP A 50 7.94 0.63 -14.34
N ALA A 51 6.93 -0.25 -14.26
CA ALA A 51 7.01 -1.53 -13.60
C ALA A 51 8.05 -2.43 -14.29
N GLU A 52 8.09 -2.45 -15.61
CA GLU A 52 9.00 -3.28 -16.39
C GLU A 52 10.46 -3.10 -16.00
N LYS A 53 10.93 -1.83 -15.96
CA LYS A 53 12.31 -1.53 -15.60
C LYS A 53 12.61 -1.97 -14.16
N LEU A 54 11.76 -1.60 -13.19
CA LEU A 54 11.96 -1.91 -11.78
C LEU A 54 11.95 -3.41 -11.51
N ILE A 55 11.07 -4.15 -12.20
CA ILE A 55 11.00 -5.62 -12.14
C ILE A 55 12.28 -6.22 -12.70
N LYS A 56 12.72 -5.82 -13.90
CA LYS A 56 13.95 -6.32 -14.54
C LYS A 56 15.19 -6.08 -13.70
N ASP A 57 15.32 -4.89 -13.14
CA ASP A 57 16.46 -4.52 -12.27
C ASP A 57 16.53 -5.41 -11.01
N SER A 58 15.39 -5.92 -10.55
CA SER A 58 15.31 -6.78 -9.35
C SER A 58 15.64 -8.25 -9.61
N LEU A 59 15.69 -8.71 -10.87
CA LEU A 59 15.91 -10.14 -11.20
C LEU A 59 17.29 -10.66 -10.79
N THR A 60 18.23 -9.79 -10.49
CA THR A 60 19.56 -10.14 -9.97
C THR A 60 19.54 -10.50 -8.49
N LEU A 61 18.45 -10.19 -7.79
CA LEU A 61 18.28 -10.48 -6.37
C LEU A 61 17.90 -11.95 -6.13
N PRO A 62 18.16 -12.48 -4.92
CA PRO A 62 17.84 -13.87 -4.59
C PRO A 62 16.34 -14.17 -4.73
N LEU A 63 16.02 -15.25 -5.46
CA LEU A 63 14.66 -15.75 -5.61
C LEU A 63 14.32 -16.72 -4.48
N LYS A 64 13.30 -16.40 -3.69
CA LYS A 64 12.82 -17.22 -2.56
C LYS A 64 11.30 -17.30 -2.61
N LYS A 65 10.76 -18.41 -2.08
CA LYS A 65 9.31 -18.57 -1.87
C LYS A 65 9.03 -18.83 -0.40
N TYR A 66 8.10 -18.08 0.15
CA TYR A 66 7.59 -18.25 1.50
C TYR A 66 6.13 -18.66 1.42
N VAL A 67 5.73 -19.61 2.27
CA VAL A 67 4.35 -20.09 2.36
C VAL A 67 3.89 -20.13 3.81
N SER A 68 2.62 -19.80 4.02
CA SER A 68 1.92 -19.99 5.28
C SER A 68 0.45 -20.17 4.98
N ASP A 69 -0.19 -21.18 5.55
CA ASP A 69 -1.57 -21.54 5.27
C ASP A 69 -1.81 -21.64 3.73
N ASN A 70 -2.79 -20.94 3.21
CA ASN A 70 -3.13 -20.89 1.78
C ASN A 70 -2.42 -19.77 1.00
N HIS A 71 -1.42 -19.11 1.63
CA HIS A 71 -0.78 -17.93 1.07
C HIS A 71 0.64 -18.22 0.61
N SER A 72 1.03 -17.66 -0.53
CA SER A 72 2.40 -17.73 -1.04
C SER A 72 2.94 -16.36 -1.41
N LEU A 73 4.21 -16.13 -1.06
CA LEU A 73 4.98 -14.94 -1.39
C LEU A 73 6.27 -15.36 -2.09
N ILE A 74 6.35 -15.09 -3.38
CA ILE A 74 7.55 -15.29 -4.20
C ILE A 74 8.29 -13.97 -4.22
N SER A 75 9.57 -13.97 -3.89
CA SER A 75 10.32 -12.74 -3.68
C SER A 75 11.64 -12.75 -4.42
N TYR A 76 11.91 -11.66 -5.15
CA TYR A 76 13.21 -11.23 -5.61
C TYR A 76 13.69 -10.09 -4.69
N ALA A 77 14.27 -10.44 -3.55
CA ALA A 77 14.79 -9.50 -2.57
C ALA A 77 15.87 -10.16 -1.70
N ASP A 78 16.84 -9.39 -1.24
CA ASP A 78 17.84 -9.87 -0.26
C ASP A 78 17.15 -10.26 1.05
N SER A 79 16.24 -9.41 1.51
CA SER A 79 15.45 -9.62 2.72
C SER A 79 14.06 -8.98 2.57
N ILE A 80 13.09 -9.54 3.29
CA ILE A 80 11.75 -8.98 3.43
C ILE A 80 11.62 -8.45 4.85
N GLU A 81 11.41 -7.16 4.99
CA GLU A 81 11.14 -6.54 6.28
C GLU A 81 9.76 -6.95 6.79
N ASP A 82 9.65 -7.22 8.09
CA ASP A 82 8.39 -7.54 8.75
C ASP A 82 7.61 -8.70 8.10
N LEU A 83 8.31 -9.76 7.61
CA LEU A 83 7.69 -10.89 6.90
C LEU A 83 6.49 -11.48 7.66
N GLU A 84 6.53 -11.53 8.99
CA GLU A 84 5.41 -11.96 9.82
C GLU A 84 4.18 -11.06 9.60
N ILE A 85 4.37 -9.74 9.49
CA ILE A 85 3.27 -8.80 9.30
C ILE A 85 2.62 -9.02 7.92
N TRP A 86 3.41 -9.35 6.87
CA TRP A 86 2.85 -9.71 5.57
C TRP A 86 1.81 -10.84 5.69
N PHE A 87 2.18 -11.94 6.36
CA PHE A 87 1.29 -13.09 6.50
C PHE A 87 0.15 -12.85 7.49
N ARG A 88 0.32 -12.00 8.51
CA ARG A 88 -0.78 -11.56 9.37
C ARG A 88 -1.81 -10.74 8.60
N ILE A 89 -1.37 -9.83 7.72
CA ILE A 89 -2.25 -9.06 6.83
C ILE A 89 -3.05 -10.01 5.93
N LEU A 90 -2.38 -10.95 5.28
CA LEU A 90 -3.02 -11.94 4.43
C LEU A 90 -4.08 -12.72 5.19
N ARG A 91 -3.72 -13.33 6.30
CA ARG A 91 -4.64 -14.12 7.13
C ARG A 91 -5.83 -13.30 7.67
N CYS A 92 -5.60 -12.03 8.01
CA CYS A 92 -6.63 -11.15 8.55
C CYS A 92 -7.62 -10.68 7.47
N LEU A 93 -7.11 -10.28 6.28
CA LEU A 93 -7.95 -9.66 5.25
C LEU A 93 -8.58 -10.66 4.29
N THR A 94 -7.90 -11.76 3.98
CA THR A 94 -8.39 -12.70 2.95
C THR A 94 -9.12 -13.90 3.53
N SER A 95 -9.13 -14.06 4.84
CA SER A 95 -9.66 -15.24 5.53
C SER A 95 -9.01 -16.53 4.99
N GLU A 96 -9.77 -17.44 4.42
CA GLU A 96 -9.31 -18.72 3.87
C GLU A 96 -8.99 -18.66 2.36
N LYS A 97 -9.15 -17.50 1.71
CA LYS A 97 -8.90 -17.38 0.27
C LYS A 97 -7.40 -17.46 -0.01
N ALA A 98 -7.04 -18.36 -0.92
CA ALA A 98 -5.66 -18.49 -1.35
C ALA A 98 -5.15 -17.22 -2.05
N THR A 99 -3.95 -16.79 -1.69
CA THR A 99 -3.28 -15.65 -2.33
C THR A 99 -1.92 -16.04 -2.89
N ARG A 100 -1.55 -15.40 -3.98
CA ARG A 100 -0.21 -15.48 -4.53
C ARG A 100 0.32 -14.08 -4.80
N ILE A 101 1.46 -13.78 -4.21
CA ILE A 101 2.12 -12.49 -4.32
C ILE A 101 3.48 -12.70 -4.97
N VAL A 102 3.86 -11.83 -5.91
CA VAL A 102 5.22 -11.71 -6.40
C VAL A 102 5.78 -10.35 -5.98
N TYR A 103 6.85 -10.38 -5.20
CA TYR A 103 7.51 -9.21 -4.67
C TYR A 103 8.89 -9.02 -5.29
N PHE A 104 9.06 -7.92 -6.00
CA PHE A 104 10.35 -7.46 -6.52
C PHE A 104 10.85 -6.34 -5.61
N GLY A 105 11.73 -6.63 -4.69
CA GLY A 105 12.20 -5.71 -3.66
C GLY A 105 13.06 -4.55 -4.18
N ASN A 106 12.65 -3.87 -5.26
CA ASN A 106 13.38 -2.78 -5.88
C ASN A 106 13.54 -1.59 -4.93
N LEU A 107 14.76 -1.08 -4.80
CA LEU A 107 15.12 -0.01 -3.87
C LEU A 107 14.85 1.40 -4.40
N THR A 108 14.43 1.53 -5.67
CA THR A 108 14.13 2.83 -6.28
C THR A 108 12.99 3.51 -5.56
N LYS A 109 13.26 4.69 -5.03
CA LYS A 109 12.27 5.51 -4.31
C LYS A 109 11.35 6.25 -5.26
N ARG A 110 10.18 6.63 -4.75
CA ARG A 110 9.26 7.55 -5.42
C ARG A 110 9.84 8.97 -5.37
N VAL A 111 10.25 9.47 -6.52
CA VAL A 111 10.86 10.81 -6.65
C VAL A 111 9.84 11.73 -7.34
N PRO A 112 9.55 12.91 -6.79
CA PRO A 112 8.69 13.87 -7.48
C PRO A 112 9.35 14.31 -8.80
N PRO A 113 8.55 14.58 -9.85
CA PRO A 113 9.04 15.17 -11.08
C PRO A 113 9.56 16.59 -10.82
N LEU A 114 10.12 17.24 -11.84
CA LEU A 114 10.52 18.64 -11.72
C LEU A 114 9.29 19.54 -11.49
N PRO A 115 9.43 20.64 -10.74
CA PRO A 115 8.34 21.58 -10.54
C PRO A 115 7.69 22.01 -11.85
N GLY A 116 6.37 22.04 -11.91
CA GLY A 116 5.59 22.33 -13.12
C GLY A 116 5.32 21.12 -14.02
N GLN A 117 5.95 19.97 -13.77
CA GLN A 117 5.64 18.74 -14.49
C GLN A 117 4.53 17.96 -13.79
N PRO A 118 3.67 17.24 -14.53
CA PRO A 118 2.62 16.42 -13.95
C PRO A 118 3.19 15.22 -13.18
N ILE A 119 2.43 14.78 -12.18
CA ILE A 119 2.71 13.52 -11.50
C ILE A 119 2.12 12.38 -12.35
N GLU A 120 2.94 11.41 -12.67
CA GLU A 120 2.63 10.26 -13.50
C GLU A 120 2.76 8.94 -12.72
N PRO A 121 2.27 7.79 -13.26
CA PRO A 121 2.39 6.49 -12.61
C PRO A 121 3.79 6.15 -12.08
N VAL A 122 4.84 6.43 -12.85
CA VAL A 122 6.24 6.19 -12.47
C VAL A 122 6.63 6.82 -11.14
N HIS A 123 6.00 7.93 -10.79
CA HIS A 123 6.32 8.68 -9.57
C HIS A 123 5.65 8.10 -8.32
N ILE A 124 4.54 7.33 -8.49
CA ILE A 124 3.69 6.89 -7.37
C ILE A 124 3.58 5.37 -7.26
N ASN A 125 3.31 4.65 -8.37
CA ASN A 125 2.95 3.24 -8.31
C ASN A 125 4.05 2.37 -7.69
N GLY A 126 3.63 1.33 -6.98
CA GLY A 126 4.50 0.37 -6.33
C GLY A 126 4.10 -1.08 -6.52
N GLY A 127 2.90 -1.31 -7.04
CA GLY A 127 2.33 -2.63 -7.30
C GLY A 127 1.23 -2.56 -8.34
N TYR A 128 0.63 -3.69 -8.61
CA TYR A 128 -0.60 -3.86 -9.38
C TYR A 128 -1.23 -5.22 -9.11
N THR A 129 -2.53 -5.35 -9.36
CA THR A 129 -3.26 -6.61 -9.36
C THR A 129 -4.35 -6.60 -10.43
N ASN A 130 -4.83 -7.78 -10.82
CA ASN A 130 -6.07 -7.86 -11.59
C ASN A 130 -7.25 -7.73 -10.63
N HIS A 131 -8.22 -6.91 -11.01
CA HIS A 131 -9.43 -6.72 -10.22
C HIS A 131 -10.10 -8.06 -9.88
N CYS A 132 -10.46 -8.25 -8.62
CA CYS A 132 -11.07 -9.47 -8.11
C CYS A 132 -10.20 -10.74 -8.20
N ASP A 133 -8.88 -10.63 -8.30
CA ASP A 133 -7.99 -11.80 -8.34
C ASP A 133 -6.83 -11.70 -7.34
N LEU A 134 -6.94 -12.43 -6.24
CA LEU A 134 -5.92 -12.52 -5.19
C LEU A 134 -4.66 -13.31 -5.59
N ARG A 135 -4.61 -13.89 -6.79
CA ARG A 135 -3.48 -14.69 -7.28
C ARG A 135 -2.57 -13.93 -8.24
N THR A 136 -2.89 -12.67 -8.52
CA THR A 136 -2.15 -11.84 -9.48
C THR A 136 -1.52 -10.58 -8.87
N ILE A 137 -1.29 -10.58 -7.55
CA ILE A 137 -0.71 -9.43 -6.85
C ILE A 137 0.79 -9.35 -7.13
N VAL A 138 1.22 -8.21 -7.67
CA VAL A 138 2.62 -7.90 -7.95
C VAL A 138 3.01 -6.62 -7.22
N ILE A 139 4.10 -6.68 -6.46
CA ILE A 139 4.67 -5.53 -5.77
C ILE A 139 6.11 -5.37 -6.24
N TYR A 140 6.44 -4.23 -6.84
CA TYR A 140 7.75 -4.03 -7.47
C TYR A 140 8.62 -2.96 -6.80
N ARG A 141 8.14 -2.28 -5.74
CA ARG A 141 8.95 -1.36 -4.93
C ARG A 141 9.03 -1.84 -3.49
N LYS A 142 10.23 -1.70 -2.90
CA LYS A 142 10.42 -1.93 -1.46
C LYS A 142 9.76 -0.81 -0.63
N GLU A 143 9.79 0.43 -1.14
CA GLU A 143 9.21 1.59 -0.45
C GLU A 143 7.70 1.41 -0.28
N ASP A 144 7.23 1.39 0.96
CA ASP A 144 5.84 1.17 1.37
C ASP A 144 5.23 -0.18 0.95
N ALA A 145 6.05 -1.23 0.77
CA ALA A 145 5.59 -2.50 0.22
C ALA A 145 4.40 -3.12 0.99
N LEU A 146 4.37 -3.04 2.33
CA LEU A 146 3.24 -3.54 3.13
C LEU A 146 1.95 -2.76 2.87
N ARG A 147 2.05 -1.44 2.72
CA ARG A 147 0.90 -0.61 2.38
C ARG A 147 0.41 -0.88 0.96
N VAL A 148 1.34 -1.04 0.01
CA VAL A 148 1.01 -1.44 -1.36
C VAL A 148 0.35 -2.81 -1.38
N LEU A 149 0.83 -3.78 -0.59
CA LEU A 149 0.17 -5.07 -0.44
C LEU A 149 -1.30 -4.92 -0.04
N ILE A 150 -1.59 -4.08 0.95
CA ILE A 150 -2.97 -3.86 1.40
C ILE A 150 -3.81 -3.24 0.29
N HIS A 151 -3.29 -2.24 -0.43
CA HIS A 151 -3.94 -1.61 -1.56
C HIS A 151 -4.33 -2.64 -2.63
N GLU A 152 -3.38 -3.46 -3.07
CA GLU A 152 -3.62 -4.49 -4.08
C GLU A 152 -4.57 -5.60 -3.58
N LEU A 153 -4.52 -5.92 -2.28
CA LEU A 153 -5.47 -6.86 -1.68
C LEU A 153 -6.91 -6.35 -1.72
N LEU A 154 -7.14 -5.06 -1.50
CA LEU A 154 -8.48 -4.48 -1.56
C LEU A 154 -9.08 -4.62 -2.97
N HIS A 155 -8.32 -4.30 -4.02
CA HIS A 155 -8.74 -4.56 -5.40
C HIS A 155 -8.96 -6.06 -5.68
N GLY A 156 -8.04 -6.92 -5.22
CA GLY A 156 -8.15 -8.37 -5.38
C GLY A 156 -9.34 -9.00 -4.65
N LEU A 157 -9.80 -8.37 -3.57
CA LEU A 157 -10.97 -8.79 -2.78
C LEU A 157 -12.31 -8.31 -3.37
N CYS A 158 -12.31 -7.53 -4.45
CA CYS A 158 -13.51 -6.90 -5.00
C CYS A 158 -14.19 -5.93 -4.02
N THR A 159 -13.42 -5.12 -3.31
CA THR A 159 -13.99 -4.13 -2.37
C THR A 159 -14.18 -2.76 -3.00
N ASP A 160 -13.87 -2.63 -4.28
CA ASP A 160 -13.96 -1.37 -5.01
C ASP A 160 -15.41 -0.87 -5.08
N PRO A 161 -15.66 0.42 -4.78
CA PRO A 161 -16.99 1.00 -4.91
C PRO A 161 -17.40 1.15 -6.39
N GLU A 162 -18.71 1.19 -6.66
CA GLU A 162 -19.26 1.41 -8.01
C GLU A 162 -19.18 2.90 -8.40
N VAL A 163 -17.96 3.42 -8.59
CA VAL A 163 -17.70 4.80 -9.01
C VAL A 163 -16.64 4.82 -10.11
N ASP A 164 -16.20 5.98 -10.56
CA ASP A 164 -15.14 6.09 -11.56
C ASP A 164 -13.75 5.73 -10.98
N LEU A 165 -12.83 5.36 -11.85
CA LEU A 165 -11.49 4.90 -11.49
C LEU A 165 -10.72 5.86 -10.56
N PRO A 166 -10.68 7.19 -10.77
CA PRO A 166 -10.03 8.10 -9.84
C PRO A 166 -10.54 8.02 -8.41
N HIS A 167 -11.84 7.86 -8.21
CA HIS A 167 -12.45 7.75 -6.88
C HIS A 167 -12.28 6.36 -6.27
N ILE A 168 -12.30 5.30 -7.09
CA ILE A 168 -11.90 3.94 -6.64
C ILE A 168 -10.51 3.98 -6.04
N GLU A 169 -9.54 4.54 -6.77
CA GLU A 169 -8.15 4.62 -6.31
C GLU A 169 -8.01 5.46 -5.04
N ALA A 170 -8.71 6.60 -4.95
CA ALA A 170 -8.69 7.44 -3.76
C ALA A 170 -9.26 6.75 -2.52
N ASP A 171 -10.35 6.00 -2.69
CA ASP A 171 -10.96 5.21 -1.62
C ASP A 171 -10.05 4.07 -1.18
N THR A 172 -9.53 3.30 -2.12
CA THR A 172 -8.60 2.20 -1.86
C THR A 172 -7.33 2.68 -1.16
N GLU A 173 -6.77 3.82 -1.60
CA GLU A 173 -5.63 4.46 -0.94
C GLU A 173 -5.93 4.88 0.50
N ALA A 174 -7.10 5.45 0.73
CA ALA A 174 -7.53 5.87 2.06
C ALA A 174 -7.65 4.67 3.01
N TRP A 175 -8.30 3.59 2.57
CA TRP A 175 -8.46 2.36 3.35
C TRP A 175 -7.14 1.61 3.54
N ALA A 176 -6.30 1.52 2.51
CA ALA A 176 -4.99 0.89 2.63
C ALA A 176 -4.14 1.53 3.73
N GLU A 177 -4.17 2.84 3.86
CA GLU A 177 -3.44 3.55 4.91
C GLU A 177 -4.06 3.33 6.30
N ILE A 178 -5.39 3.39 6.43
CA ILE A 178 -6.11 3.12 7.69
C ILE A 178 -5.76 1.71 8.20
N ILE A 179 -5.78 0.73 7.31
CA ILE A 179 -5.47 -0.68 7.61
C ILE A 179 -4.00 -0.83 7.98
N TYR A 180 -3.09 -0.25 7.20
CA TYR A 180 -1.65 -0.29 7.47
C TYR A 180 -1.33 0.27 8.86
N VAL A 181 -1.85 1.46 9.19
CA VAL A 181 -1.69 2.07 10.51
C VAL A 181 -2.29 1.19 11.61
N GLY A 182 -3.39 0.48 11.32
CA GLY A 182 -3.99 -0.50 12.23
C GLY A 182 -3.03 -1.64 12.57
N PHE A 183 -2.37 -2.22 11.58
CA PHE A 183 -1.36 -3.26 11.80
C PHE A 183 -0.12 -2.73 12.53
N LYS A 184 0.38 -1.54 12.19
CA LYS A 184 1.48 -0.89 12.92
C LYS A 184 1.12 -0.63 14.38
N ALA A 185 -0.12 -0.29 14.67
CA ALA A 185 -0.65 -0.11 16.03
C ALA A 185 -1.01 -1.42 16.72
N ARG A 186 -0.94 -2.59 16.04
CA ARG A 186 -1.41 -3.90 16.53
C ARG A 186 -2.86 -3.86 17.05
N GLY A 187 -3.70 -3.05 16.44
CA GLY A 187 -5.09 -2.84 16.83
C GLY A 187 -5.28 -2.00 18.11
N VAL A 188 -4.24 -1.45 18.72
CA VAL A 188 -4.35 -0.65 19.95
C VAL A 188 -4.86 0.77 19.60
N LYS A 189 -6.08 1.11 20.02
CA LYS A 189 -6.80 2.34 19.63
C LYS A 189 -5.98 3.63 19.88
N ASN A 190 -5.39 3.79 21.05
CA ASN A 190 -4.63 5.01 21.36
C ASN A 190 -3.37 5.14 20.50
N VAL A 191 -2.70 4.03 20.21
CA VAL A 191 -1.54 3.99 19.33
C VAL A 191 -1.98 4.32 17.91
N TRP A 192 -3.02 3.65 17.40
CA TRP A 192 -3.60 3.93 16.10
C TRP A 192 -3.97 5.40 15.92
N THR A 193 -4.67 5.98 16.90
CA THR A 193 -5.06 7.40 16.87
C THR A 193 -3.86 8.32 16.76
N THR A 194 -2.78 8.02 17.48
CA THR A 194 -1.55 8.82 17.44
C THR A 194 -0.84 8.71 16.09
N LEU A 195 -0.70 7.50 15.57
CA LEU A 195 -0.07 7.25 14.27
C LEU A 195 -0.90 7.84 13.12
N MET A 196 -2.24 7.68 13.16
CA MET A 196 -3.13 8.22 12.14
C MET A 196 -3.11 9.74 12.10
N LYS A 197 -3.01 10.42 13.25
CA LYS A 197 -2.81 11.89 13.30
C LYS A 197 -1.53 12.30 12.57
N LYS A 198 -0.43 11.60 12.78
CA LYS A 198 0.84 11.87 12.07
C LYS A 198 0.68 11.66 10.58
N GLN A 199 0.03 10.57 10.17
CA GLN A 199 -0.20 10.24 8.77
C GLN A 199 -1.08 11.30 8.09
N ILE A 200 -2.17 11.74 8.73
CA ILE A 200 -3.03 12.79 8.20
C ILE A 200 -2.23 14.10 8.03
N GLN A 201 -1.44 14.50 9.02
CA GLN A 201 -0.59 15.69 8.92
C GLN A 201 0.40 15.59 7.76
N TYR A 202 1.08 14.44 7.62
CA TYR A 202 2.01 14.17 6.52
C TYR A 202 1.30 14.28 5.16
N SER A 203 0.10 13.70 5.04
CA SER A 203 -0.69 13.71 3.79
C SER A 203 -1.18 15.10 3.41
N LEU A 204 -1.55 15.92 4.38
CA LEU A 204 -1.92 17.33 4.15
C LEU A 204 -0.75 18.13 3.59
N GLU A 205 0.43 18.00 4.22
CA GLU A 205 1.64 18.67 3.75
C GLU A 205 2.04 18.20 2.34
N GLN A 206 1.83 16.91 2.05
CA GLN A 206 2.09 16.35 0.71
C GLN A 206 1.09 16.86 -0.33
N ALA A 207 -0.21 16.91 0.01
CA ALA A 207 -1.25 17.43 -0.88
C ALA A 207 -1.00 18.91 -1.24
N GLU A 208 -0.62 19.72 -0.25
CA GLU A 208 -0.24 21.11 -0.48
C GLU A 208 0.98 21.22 -1.41
N TYR A 209 1.99 20.37 -1.18
CA TYR A 209 3.18 20.34 -2.03
C TYR A 209 2.82 20.03 -3.50
N VAL A 210 2.05 18.96 -3.74
CA VAL A 210 1.70 18.57 -5.11
C VAL A 210 0.75 19.57 -5.76
N HIS A 211 -0.15 20.17 -5.02
CA HIS A 211 -0.99 21.27 -5.52
C HIS A 211 -0.13 22.46 -5.97
N LYS A 212 0.78 22.90 -5.11
CA LYS A 212 1.61 24.09 -5.37
C LYS A 212 2.61 23.89 -6.51
N TYR A 213 3.28 22.74 -6.58
CA TYR A 213 4.40 22.52 -7.48
C TYR A 213 4.08 21.68 -8.70
N HIS A 214 2.98 20.93 -8.69
CA HIS A 214 2.58 20.01 -9.76
C HIS A 214 1.14 20.23 -10.23
N GLN A 215 0.47 21.29 -9.73
CA GLN A 215 -0.88 21.71 -10.13
C GLN A 215 -1.96 20.61 -9.95
N VAL A 216 -1.74 19.69 -9.02
CA VAL A 216 -2.71 18.64 -8.70
C VAL A 216 -3.92 19.27 -8.00
N SER A 217 -5.08 19.31 -8.69
CA SER A 217 -6.26 20.05 -8.23
C SER A 217 -7.59 19.30 -8.37
N SER A 218 -7.63 18.23 -9.16
CA SER A 218 -8.87 17.51 -9.48
C SER A 218 -8.64 16.02 -9.69
N ALA A 219 -9.73 15.25 -9.72
CA ALA A 219 -9.71 13.81 -10.00
C ALA A 219 -9.13 13.46 -11.39
N MET A 220 -9.04 14.44 -12.31
CA MET A 220 -8.39 14.25 -13.61
C MET A 220 -6.87 14.15 -13.49
N ASP A 221 -6.28 14.71 -12.43
CA ASP A 221 -4.84 14.68 -12.22
C ASP A 221 -4.42 13.35 -11.58
N TYR A 222 -3.42 12.68 -12.14
CA TYR A 222 -2.99 11.38 -11.62
C TYR A 222 -2.61 11.42 -10.13
N GLY A 223 -1.90 12.46 -9.70
CA GLY A 223 -1.49 12.64 -8.32
C GLY A 223 -2.65 12.83 -7.32
N TRP A 224 -3.81 13.30 -7.79
CA TRP A 224 -4.98 13.47 -6.95
C TRP A 224 -5.46 12.12 -6.39
N ARG A 225 -5.54 11.09 -7.22
CA ARG A 225 -6.03 9.75 -6.86
C ARG A 225 -5.36 9.19 -5.61
N TYR A 226 -4.07 9.41 -5.49
CA TYR A 226 -3.21 8.81 -4.47
C TYR A 226 -2.87 9.74 -3.30
N ILE A 227 -2.95 11.06 -3.50
CA ILE A 227 -2.48 12.04 -2.51
C ILE A 227 -3.62 12.88 -1.94
N SER A 228 -4.32 13.63 -2.80
CA SER A 228 -5.35 14.57 -2.33
C SER A 228 -6.71 13.89 -2.14
N GLY A 229 -7.13 13.00 -3.04
CA GLY A 229 -8.42 12.33 -2.99
C GLY A 229 -8.61 11.50 -1.71
N ARG A 230 -7.58 10.81 -1.23
CA ARG A 230 -7.67 10.08 0.04
C ARG A 230 -8.00 10.97 1.24
N LEU A 231 -7.62 12.26 1.22
CA LEU A 231 -7.97 13.21 2.29
C LEU A 231 -9.47 13.52 2.29
N GLU A 232 -10.09 13.57 1.13
CA GLU A 232 -11.55 13.76 1.00
C GLU A 232 -12.29 12.54 1.56
N VAL A 233 -11.80 11.32 1.27
CA VAL A 233 -12.33 10.09 1.84
C VAL A 233 -12.17 10.08 3.37
N TRP A 234 -10.99 10.41 3.90
CA TRP A 234 -10.80 10.49 5.35
C TRP A 234 -11.70 11.55 6.00
N HIS A 235 -11.92 12.66 5.32
CA HIS A 235 -12.86 13.68 5.79
C HIS A 235 -14.29 13.13 5.89
N SER A 236 -14.77 12.44 4.87
CA SER A 236 -16.10 11.82 4.85
C SER A 236 -16.26 10.75 5.94
N LEU A 237 -15.16 10.04 6.27
CA LEU A 237 -15.10 9.07 7.35
C LEU A 237 -14.98 9.68 8.76
N GLY A 238 -14.96 11.01 8.87
CA GLY A 238 -14.81 11.73 10.15
C GLY A 238 -13.37 11.76 10.69
N LEU A 239 -12.38 11.49 9.87
CA LEU A 239 -10.95 11.50 10.23
C LEU A 239 -10.27 12.85 9.92
N SER A 240 -11.02 13.95 9.96
CA SER A 240 -10.48 15.28 9.66
C SER A 240 -9.52 15.79 10.74
N PRO A 241 -8.46 16.48 10.34
CA PRO A 241 -7.63 17.20 11.29
C PRO A 241 -8.39 18.39 11.86
N HIS A 242 -8.38 18.57 13.17
CA HIS A 242 -8.71 19.86 13.75
C HIS A 242 -7.59 20.84 13.42
N SER A 243 -7.92 21.89 12.63
CA SER A 243 -7.10 23.08 12.37
C SER A 243 -5.58 22.86 12.58
N THR A 244 -4.89 22.56 11.53
CA THR A 244 -3.42 22.44 11.56
C THR A 244 -2.81 23.82 11.28
N LYS A 245 -2.02 24.34 12.23
CA LYS A 245 -1.01 25.35 11.89
C LYS A 245 -0.01 24.66 10.96
N MET A 246 -0.01 25.04 9.70
CA MET A 246 0.89 24.50 8.69
C MET A 246 2.35 24.71 9.12
N SER A 247 3.11 23.63 9.14
CA SER A 247 4.53 23.72 9.33
C SER A 247 5.18 24.27 8.02
N LYS A 248 6.35 24.91 8.15
CA LYS A 248 7.10 25.41 7.00
C LYS A 248 7.31 24.27 5.99
N THR A 249 6.90 24.48 4.74
CA THR A 249 6.95 23.53 3.63
C THR A 249 8.21 22.68 3.69
N ARG A 250 8.07 21.38 3.99
CA ARG A 250 9.16 20.41 3.83
C ARG A 250 9.46 20.28 2.33
N LYS A 251 10.73 20.25 1.96
CA LYS A 251 11.13 19.82 0.62
C LYS A 251 10.93 18.30 0.57
N TYR A 252 9.84 17.83 -0.05
CA TYR A 252 9.62 16.42 -0.25
C TYR A 252 10.66 15.86 -1.23
N ARG A 253 11.48 14.92 -0.74
CA ARG A 253 12.46 14.21 -1.57
C ARG A 253 11.88 12.90 -2.16
N SER A 254 10.68 12.52 -1.77
CA SER A 254 9.98 11.32 -2.23
C SER A 254 8.47 11.58 -2.24
N LEU A 255 7.75 10.98 -3.19
CA LEU A 255 6.29 10.87 -3.20
C LEU A 255 5.81 9.63 -2.43
N ARG A 256 6.58 9.18 -1.47
CA ARG A 256 6.17 8.14 -0.54
C ARG A 256 4.82 8.50 0.09
N LEU A 257 3.86 7.56 0.06
CA LEU A 257 2.49 7.84 0.48
C LEU A 257 2.28 7.72 1.99
N THR A 258 3.15 6.97 2.65
CA THR A 258 3.13 6.81 4.12
C THR A 258 4.24 7.64 4.78
N ASP A 259 3.96 8.24 5.92
CA ASP A 259 4.96 8.95 6.74
C ASP A 259 6.11 7.98 7.10
N PRO A 260 7.36 8.30 6.75
CA PRO A 260 8.50 7.42 7.02
C PRO A 260 8.79 7.18 8.51
N THR A 261 8.12 7.87 9.42
CA THR A 261 8.28 7.70 10.87
C THR A 261 7.26 6.74 11.50
N LEU A 262 6.37 6.14 10.70
CA LEU A 262 5.38 5.14 11.15
C LEU A 262 5.98 3.69 11.21
#